data_d255e898b518816acff3721942955511
#
_entry.id   d255e898b518816acff3721942955511
#
_cell.length_a   1.000
_cell.length_b   1.000
_cell.length_c   1.000
_cell.angle_alpha   90.00
_cell.angle_beta   90.00
_cell.angle_gamma   90.00
#
_symmetry.space_group_name_H-M   'P 1'
#
loop_
_entity.id
_entity.type
_entity.pdbx_description
1 polymer ?
#
loop_
_entity_poly.entity_id
_entity_poly.type
_entity_poly.pdbx_seq_one_letter_code
_entity_poly.pdbx_strand_id
1 'polypeptide(L)'
;MTIEIDKNFETILVCAVRYAIGRKSYIPSMVIDYITPLLSYLSEDVLKLIADEIIEHYTYEGALGDEKIDKPYWEQFLRKIRLEIGGRNEL
;
A
#
# COMPACT_ATOMS: atom_id res chain seq x y z
N MET A 1 12.82 4.54 -20.96
CA MET A 1 13.40 5.07 -19.72
C MET A 1 13.14 4.08 -18.59
N THR A 2 14.18 3.64 -17.93
CA THR A 2 14.06 2.68 -16.83
C THR A 2 13.86 3.46 -15.53
N ILE A 3 12.82 3.13 -14.79
CA ILE A 3 12.59 3.72 -13.47
C ILE A 3 13.37 2.89 -12.47
N GLU A 4 14.31 3.52 -11.79
CA GLU A 4 15.04 2.88 -10.69
C GLU A 4 14.48 3.39 -9.37
N ILE A 5 14.05 2.46 -8.55
CA ILE A 5 13.56 2.76 -7.21
C ILE A 5 14.55 2.17 -6.20
N ASP A 6 15.21 3.01 -5.45
CA ASP A 6 16.17 2.56 -4.44
C ASP A 6 15.47 2.21 -3.11
N LYS A 7 16.23 1.58 -2.22
CA LYS A 7 15.71 1.14 -0.92
C LYS A 7 15.24 2.29 -0.05
N ASN A 8 15.88 3.45 -0.15
CA ASN A 8 15.47 4.61 0.64
C ASN A 8 14.10 5.10 0.19
N PHE A 9 13.88 5.14 -1.12
CA PHE A 9 12.59 5.53 -1.66
C PHE A 9 11.51 4.52 -1.26
N GLU A 10 11.82 3.22 -1.34
CA GLU A 10 10.88 2.18 -0.90
C GLU A 10 10.51 2.33 0.56
N THR A 11 11.50 2.63 1.42
CA THR A 11 11.25 2.87 2.86
C THR A 11 10.33 4.06 3.05
N ILE A 12 10.52 5.13 2.28
CA ILE A 12 9.66 6.30 2.33
C ILE A 12 8.22 5.94 1.96
N LEU A 13 8.04 5.09 0.94
CA LEU A 13 6.70 4.65 0.54
C LEU A 13 6.01 3.86 1.65
N VAL A 14 6.72 2.97 2.33
CA VAL A 14 6.15 2.23 3.47
C VAL A 14 5.74 3.18 4.58
N CYS A 15 6.58 4.17 4.89
CA CYS A 15 6.27 5.20 5.89
C CYS A 15 5.05 6.03 5.48
N ALA A 16 4.92 6.35 4.20
CA ALA A 16 3.77 7.09 3.70
C ALA A 16 2.47 6.29 3.89
N VAL A 17 2.50 4.99 3.64
CA VAL A 17 1.35 4.12 3.86
C VAL A 17 0.98 4.11 5.35
N ARG A 18 1.96 3.92 6.24
CA ARG A 18 1.73 3.96 7.69
C ARG A 18 1.10 5.27 8.13
N TYR A 19 1.60 6.37 7.59
CA TYR A 19 1.06 7.68 7.93
C TYR A 19 -0.37 7.86 7.43
N ALA A 20 -0.67 7.37 6.23
CA ALA A 20 -1.98 7.57 5.60
C ALA A 20 -3.07 6.71 6.23
N ILE A 21 -2.70 5.50 6.70
CA ILE A 21 -3.67 4.58 7.28
C ILE A 21 -4.34 5.22 8.50
N GLY A 22 -5.66 5.14 8.58
CA GLY A 22 -6.42 5.67 9.70
C GLY A 22 -6.72 7.16 9.64
N ARG A 23 -6.28 7.86 8.59
CA ARG A 23 -6.57 9.29 8.46
C ARG A 23 -7.95 9.52 7.86
N LYS A 24 -8.71 10.43 8.45
CA LYS A 24 -10.04 10.82 7.97
C LYS A 24 -9.92 11.98 6.99
N SER A 25 -9.17 11.80 5.92
CA SER A 25 -8.94 12.86 4.96
C SER A 25 -8.69 12.27 3.58
N TYR A 26 -8.40 13.10 2.62
CA TYR A 26 -8.05 12.65 1.28
C TYR A 26 -6.63 12.06 1.19
N ILE A 27 -5.86 12.10 2.28
CA ILE A 27 -4.49 11.56 2.30
C ILE A 27 -4.41 10.08 1.88
N PRO A 28 -5.30 9.18 2.37
CA PRO A 28 -5.26 7.79 1.92
C PRO A 28 -5.37 7.64 0.41
N SER A 29 -6.33 8.32 -0.21
CA SER A 29 -6.50 8.22 -1.66
C SER A 29 -5.32 8.80 -2.43
N MET A 30 -4.72 9.89 -1.93
CA MET A 30 -3.53 10.47 -2.56
C MET A 30 -2.34 9.51 -2.51
N VAL A 31 -2.11 8.87 -1.37
CA VAL A 31 -1.01 7.92 -1.22
C VAL A 31 -1.23 6.70 -2.11
N ILE A 32 -2.45 6.16 -2.12
CA ILE A 32 -2.80 5.02 -2.95
C ILE A 32 -2.61 5.35 -4.44
N ASP A 33 -3.13 6.50 -4.87
CA ASP A 33 -3.03 6.92 -6.27
C ASP A 33 -1.58 7.15 -6.70
N TYR A 34 -0.74 7.64 -5.79
CA TYR A 34 0.67 7.85 -6.06
C TYR A 34 1.43 6.53 -6.20
N ILE A 35 1.16 5.58 -5.31
CA ILE A 35 1.91 4.31 -5.26
C ILE A 35 1.44 3.31 -6.32
N THR A 36 0.14 3.32 -6.65
CA THR A 36 -0.43 2.34 -7.57
C THR A 36 0.36 2.19 -8.89
N PRO A 37 0.72 3.27 -9.58
CA PRO A 37 1.50 3.11 -10.82
C PRO A 37 2.93 2.64 -10.60
N LEU A 38 3.41 2.63 -9.36
CA LEU A 38 4.77 2.20 -9.02
C LEU A 38 4.86 0.73 -8.62
N LEU A 39 3.71 0.05 -8.43
CA LEU A 39 3.71 -1.31 -7.89
C LEU A 39 4.58 -2.29 -8.67
N SER A 40 4.60 -2.18 -10.00
CA SER A 40 5.39 -3.07 -10.85
C SER A 40 6.91 -2.85 -10.70
N TYR A 41 7.32 -1.72 -10.15
CA TYR A 41 8.73 -1.37 -9.97
C TYR A 41 9.24 -1.63 -8.56
N LEU A 42 8.35 -1.91 -7.61
CA LEU A 42 8.72 -2.13 -6.21
C LEU A 42 9.20 -3.56 -6.01
N SER A 43 10.12 -3.75 -5.06
CA SER A 43 10.57 -5.09 -4.70
C SER A 43 9.44 -5.88 -4.04
N GLU A 44 9.50 -7.20 -4.14
CA GLU A 44 8.51 -8.07 -3.51
C GLU A 44 8.48 -7.87 -1.99
N ASP A 45 9.65 -7.67 -1.38
CA ASP A 45 9.73 -7.43 0.05
C ASP A 45 8.96 -6.19 0.46
N VAL A 46 9.07 -5.10 -0.31
CA VAL A 46 8.34 -3.87 -0.03
C VAL A 46 6.85 -4.04 -0.24
N LEU A 47 6.46 -4.74 -1.30
CA LEU A 47 5.04 -5.03 -1.54
C LEU A 47 4.44 -5.80 -0.36
N LYS A 48 5.18 -6.78 0.17
CA LYS A 48 4.72 -7.53 1.34
C LYS A 48 4.64 -6.67 2.59
N LEU A 49 5.61 -5.77 2.79
CA LEU A 49 5.57 -4.85 3.93
C LEU A 49 4.36 -3.93 3.87
N ILE A 50 4.07 -3.38 2.70
CA ILE A 50 2.89 -2.52 2.52
C ILE A 50 1.61 -3.32 2.78
N ALA A 51 1.52 -4.53 2.23
CA ALA A 51 0.36 -5.40 2.44
C ALA A 51 0.18 -5.70 3.94
N ASP A 52 1.26 -6.03 4.64
CA ASP A 52 1.22 -6.35 6.06
C ASP A 52 0.74 -5.15 6.89
N GLU A 53 1.19 -3.94 6.55
CA GLU A 53 0.72 -2.72 7.23
C GLU A 53 -0.79 -2.56 7.08
N ILE A 54 -1.33 -2.80 5.90
CA ILE A 54 -2.76 -2.69 5.67
C ILE A 54 -3.52 -3.76 6.44
N ILE A 55 -3.06 -5.01 6.37
CA ILE A 55 -3.72 -6.13 7.04
C ILE A 55 -3.70 -5.93 8.55
N GLU A 56 -2.53 -5.62 9.10
CA GLU A 56 -2.36 -5.43 10.55
C GLU A 56 -3.27 -4.31 11.04
N HIS A 57 -3.36 -3.23 10.30
CA HIS A 57 -4.17 -2.10 10.69
C HIS A 57 -5.65 -2.46 10.80
N TYR A 58 -6.17 -3.26 9.86
CA TYR A 58 -7.58 -3.64 9.85
C TYR A 58 -7.92 -4.77 10.80
N THR A 59 -6.93 -5.44 11.38
CA THR A 59 -7.18 -6.42 12.44
C THR A 59 -7.22 -5.78 13.82
N TYR A 60 -6.78 -4.54 13.96
CA TYR A 60 -6.82 -3.80 15.21
C TYR A 60 -8.12 -3.04 15.34
N GLU A 61 -9.02 -3.52 16.18
CA GLU A 61 -10.28 -2.83 16.45
C GLU A 61 -10.05 -1.41 16.96
N GLY A 62 -10.75 -0.47 16.35
CA GLY A 62 -10.76 0.91 16.78
C GLY A 62 -9.56 1.75 16.40
N ALA A 63 -8.60 1.19 15.71
CA ALA A 63 -7.43 1.95 15.29
C ALA A 63 -7.69 2.84 14.09
N LEU A 64 -8.89 2.79 13.54
CA LEU A 64 -9.07 3.17 12.16
C LEU A 64 -9.89 4.39 11.96
N GLY A 65 -9.55 5.11 10.93
CA GLY A 65 -10.36 6.17 10.40
C GLY A 65 -11.76 5.68 10.02
N ASP A 66 -12.41 6.39 9.14
CA ASP A 66 -13.77 6.06 8.75
C ASP A 66 -13.79 4.76 7.93
N GLU A 67 -14.16 3.66 8.58
CA GLU A 67 -14.22 2.34 7.97
C GLU A 67 -15.10 2.31 6.72
N LYS A 68 -16.11 3.16 6.65
CA LYS A 68 -17.02 3.18 5.52
C LYS A 68 -16.38 3.79 4.28
N ILE A 69 -15.47 4.73 4.47
CA ILE A 69 -14.86 5.46 3.36
C ILE A 69 -13.49 4.89 3.01
N ASP A 70 -12.64 4.70 4.04
CA ASP A 70 -11.24 4.36 3.80
C ASP A 70 -11.01 2.87 3.53
N LYS A 71 -11.78 2.00 4.20
CA LYS A 71 -11.58 0.56 4.09
C LYS A 71 -11.70 0.03 2.66
N PRO A 72 -12.71 0.41 1.86
CA PRO A 72 -12.81 -0.08 0.49
C PRO A 72 -11.62 0.33 -0.38
N TYR A 73 -11.08 1.51 -0.18
CA TYR A 73 -9.90 1.97 -0.93
C TYR A 73 -8.68 1.13 -0.59
N TRP A 74 -8.44 0.87 0.69
CA TRP A 74 -7.32 0.05 1.13
C TRP A 74 -7.47 -1.41 0.70
N GLU A 75 -8.69 -1.94 0.70
CA GLU A 75 -8.94 -3.30 0.23
C GLU A 75 -8.63 -3.45 -1.26
N GLN A 76 -9.02 -2.46 -2.07
CA GLN A 76 -8.70 -2.47 -3.49
C GLN A 76 -7.20 -2.38 -3.73
N PHE A 77 -6.53 -1.53 -2.97
CA PHE A 77 -5.08 -1.39 -3.07
C PHE A 77 -4.38 -2.68 -2.69
N LEU A 78 -4.80 -3.31 -1.59
CA LEU A 78 -4.26 -4.61 -1.16
C LEU A 78 -4.44 -5.66 -2.24
N ARG A 79 -5.60 -5.68 -2.89
CA ARG A 79 -5.86 -6.61 -4.00
C ARG A 79 -4.88 -6.40 -5.16
N LYS A 80 -4.62 -5.15 -5.51
CA LYS A 80 -3.65 -4.83 -6.58
C LYS A 80 -2.24 -5.28 -6.21
N ILE A 81 -1.84 -5.10 -4.94
CA ILE A 81 -0.56 -5.58 -4.45
C ILE A 81 -0.46 -7.10 -4.58
N ARG A 82 -1.49 -7.82 -4.16
CA ARG A 82 -1.53 -9.28 -4.24
C ARG A 82 -1.48 -9.79 -5.68
N LEU A 83 -2.16 -9.11 -6.59
CA LEU A 83 -2.10 -9.44 -8.02
C LEU A 83 -0.70 -9.23 -8.59
N GLU A 84 -0.03 -8.17 -8.19
CA GLU A 84 1.34 -7.92 -8.62
C GLU A 84 2.30 -9.01 -8.13
N ILE A 85 2.20 -9.39 -6.87
CA ILE A 85 3.03 -10.46 -6.30
C ILE A 85 2.72 -11.79 -6.99
N GLY A 86 1.44 -12.11 -7.16
CA GLY A 86 1.01 -13.35 -7.80
C GLY A 86 1.49 -13.44 -9.24
N GLY A 87 1.40 -12.35 -10.00
CA GLY A 87 1.87 -12.30 -11.38
C GLY A 87 3.36 -12.59 -11.50
N ARG A 88 4.17 -12.11 -10.54
CA ARG A 88 5.61 -12.38 -10.53
C ARG A 88 5.92 -13.85 -10.26
N ASN A 89 5.08 -14.51 -9.48
CA ASN A 89 5.30 -15.90 -9.06
C ASN A 89 4.73 -16.91 -10.04
N GLU A 90 3.99 -16.50 -11.04
CA GLU A 90 3.41 -17.39 -12.05
C GLU A 90 4.37 -17.71 -13.20
N LEU A 91 5.58 -17.21 -13.16
CA LEU A 91 6.57 -17.53 -14.19
C LEU A 91 7.30 -18.86 -13.88
#